data_0d6b1f1078b34f2481f578377d2749bd
#
_entry.id   0d6b1f1078b34f2481f578377d2749bd
#
_cell.length_a   1.000
_cell.length_b   1.000
_cell.length_c   1.000
_cell.angle_alpha   90.00
_cell.angle_beta   90.00
_cell.angle_gamma   90.00
#
_symmetry.space_group_name_H-M   'P 1'
#
loop_
_entity.id
_entity.type
_entity.pdbx_description
1 polymer ?
#
loop_
_entity_poly.entity_id
_entity_poly.type
_entity_poly.pdbx_seq_one_letter_code
_entity_poly.pdbx_strand_id
1 'polypeptide(L)'
;MYNFDNNFDDKFNDKINDKFNDNFKNYSYKNYKKYILKVAKIILEPIKNRKYKLKYYLEQFENVLKNYTKWNIINNTNNKNKFHYKSIYNEYRKWIKHNIFEISFNYFIKENYVKLFKIMDNSNFNLFVDVSKFSNKYGNEYVFKNNEYMKKNITPIMVICNEDKIPLCFSVLNESNKSNINNKKNKYHEHEIKHVNELIKKIPFNIKQKNVNVNLIGDKGYITNEKFKIFNKEVKIITPLRKNNKNKSLNDNEISLLKKRHKIENYFSYLKNYDRLNVRKDRKINNYCGFIYMSMLDLIFKKVIL
;
A
#
# COMPACT_ATOMS: atom_id res chain seq x y z
N MET A 1 -19.67 7.93 0.53
CA MET A 1 -19.09 7.40 1.78
C MET A 1 -19.23 5.88 1.69
N TYR A 2 -18.28 5.18 1.10
CA TYR A 2 -18.26 3.73 1.20
C TYR A 2 -17.60 3.43 2.53
N ASN A 3 -18.43 3.13 3.51
CA ASN A 3 -18.00 2.41 4.68
C ASN A 3 -17.36 1.12 4.18
N PHE A 4 -16.05 0.99 4.28
CA PHE A 4 -15.46 -0.31 4.47
C PHE A 4 -15.99 -0.76 5.83
N ASP A 5 -17.06 -1.54 5.79
CA ASP A 5 -17.56 -2.21 6.98
C ASP A 5 -16.39 -3.00 7.54
N ASN A 6 -15.85 -2.50 8.66
CA ASN A 6 -14.88 -3.20 9.51
C ASN A 6 -15.52 -4.45 10.17
N ASN A 7 -16.71 -4.80 9.75
CA ASN A 7 -17.42 -6.04 10.11
C ASN A 7 -17.09 -7.17 9.13
N PHE A 8 -15.80 -7.39 8.84
CA PHE A 8 -15.39 -8.75 8.56
C PHE A 8 -15.47 -9.47 9.90
N ASP A 9 -16.49 -10.33 9.99
CA ASP A 9 -16.81 -11.15 11.16
C ASP A 9 -15.54 -11.50 11.95
N ASP A 10 -15.44 -11.06 13.20
CA ASP A 10 -14.32 -11.41 14.08
C ASP A 10 -14.12 -12.93 14.12
N LYS A 11 -15.20 -13.71 14.01
CA LYS A 11 -15.18 -15.17 13.82
C LYS A 11 -14.51 -15.65 12.52
N PHE A 12 -14.52 -14.84 11.44
CA PHE A 12 -13.81 -15.18 10.21
C PHE A 12 -12.31 -14.89 10.36
N ASN A 13 -11.97 -13.81 11.05
CA ASN A 13 -10.61 -13.47 11.40
C ASN A 13 -10.00 -14.49 12.36
N ASP A 14 -10.75 -14.98 13.35
CA ASP A 14 -10.28 -16.00 14.30
C ASP A 14 -10.05 -17.34 13.60
N LYS A 15 -10.97 -17.82 12.78
CA LYS A 15 -10.78 -19.05 11.98
C LYS A 15 -9.62 -18.97 10.99
N ILE A 16 -9.39 -17.77 10.43
CA ILE A 16 -8.23 -17.53 9.59
C ILE A 16 -6.96 -17.52 10.44
N ASN A 17 -6.94 -16.84 11.59
CA ASN A 17 -5.79 -16.74 12.46
C ASN A 17 -5.37 -18.14 12.98
N ASP A 18 -6.30 -18.99 13.41
CA ASP A 18 -5.99 -20.35 13.86
C ASP A 18 -5.38 -21.21 12.75
N LYS A 19 -6.00 -21.24 11.57
CA LYS A 19 -5.45 -21.94 10.40
C LYS A 19 -4.14 -21.35 9.90
N PHE A 20 -3.90 -20.05 10.13
CA PHE A 20 -2.65 -19.39 9.74
C PHE A 20 -1.53 -19.73 10.73
N ASN A 21 -1.78 -19.72 12.04
CA ASN A 21 -0.75 -19.92 13.07
C ASN A 21 -0.08 -21.29 12.94
N ASP A 22 -0.84 -22.37 12.70
CA ASP A 22 -0.30 -23.73 12.61
C ASP A 22 0.52 -23.95 11.31
N ASN A 23 0.16 -23.25 10.27
CA ASN A 23 0.72 -23.47 8.93
C ASN A 23 1.94 -22.60 8.59
N PHE A 24 2.29 -21.57 9.38
CA PHE A 24 3.30 -20.58 9.01
C PHE A 24 4.59 -20.63 9.83
N LYS A 25 4.64 -21.38 10.93
CA LYS A 25 5.76 -21.36 11.90
C LYS A 25 7.15 -21.74 11.37
N ASN A 26 7.27 -22.37 10.17
CA ASN A 26 8.55 -22.99 9.75
C ASN A 26 8.98 -22.73 8.30
N TYR A 27 8.58 -21.61 7.67
CA TYR A 27 8.96 -21.40 6.25
C TYR A 27 9.78 -20.13 6.02
N SER A 28 11.02 -20.33 5.55
CA SER A 28 11.78 -19.32 4.82
C SER A 28 11.13 -19.07 3.47
N TYR A 29 10.31 -18.01 3.34
CA TYR A 29 9.68 -17.69 2.07
C TYR A 29 10.66 -16.97 1.15
N LYS A 30 11.24 -17.69 0.19
CA LYS A 30 12.08 -17.10 -0.87
C LYS A 30 11.28 -16.37 -1.96
N ASN A 31 9.94 -16.42 -1.93
CA ASN A 31 9.11 -15.88 -3.01
C ASN A 31 7.72 -15.46 -2.51
N TYR A 32 7.38 -14.18 -2.69
CA TYR A 32 6.09 -13.62 -2.31
C TYR A 32 4.89 -14.36 -2.94
N LYS A 33 5.05 -14.95 -4.12
CA LYS A 33 3.99 -15.71 -4.79
C LYS A 33 3.58 -16.96 -4.00
N LYS A 34 4.53 -17.66 -3.38
CA LYS A 34 4.22 -18.80 -2.50
C LYS A 34 3.37 -18.35 -1.32
N TYR A 35 3.65 -17.16 -0.80
CA TYR A 35 2.90 -16.57 0.31
C TYR A 35 1.46 -16.25 -0.09
N ILE A 36 1.25 -15.48 -1.17
CA ILE A 36 -0.08 -15.19 -1.70
C ILE A 36 -0.86 -16.46 -2.03
N LEU A 37 -0.21 -17.47 -2.63
CA LEU A 37 -0.87 -18.73 -2.96
C LEU A 37 -1.34 -19.49 -1.73
N LYS A 38 -0.59 -19.44 -0.62
CA LYS A 38 -1.00 -20.08 0.62
C LYS A 38 -2.24 -19.42 1.19
N VAL A 39 -2.25 -18.08 1.27
CA VAL A 39 -3.42 -17.29 1.67
C VAL A 39 -4.62 -17.60 0.76
N ALA A 40 -4.41 -17.60 -0.56
CA ALA A 40 -5.46 -17.88 -1.52
C ALA A 40 -6.04 -19.31 -1.37
N LYS A 41 -5.22 -20.30 -1.07
CA LYS A 41 -5.68 -21.66 -0.79
C LYS A 41 -6.60 -21.69 0.43
N ILE A 42 -6.19 -21.09 1.54
CA ILE A 42 -6.97 -21.08 2.78
C ILE A 42 -8.34 -20.43 2.56
N ILE A 43 -8.37 -19.29 1.85
CA ILE A 43 -9.60 -18.51 1.66
C ILE A 43 -10.51 -19.10 0.58
N LEU A 44 -9.92 -19.62 -0.51
CA LEU A 44 -10.67 -20.06 -1.69
C LEU A 44 -10.85 -21.58 -1.77
N GLU A 45 -10.25 -22.38 -0.89
CA GLU A 45 -10.31 -23.83 -0.93
C GLU A 45 -11.74 -24.42 -0.95
N PRO A 46 -12.73 -23.82 -0.25
CA PRO A 46 -14.11 -24.27 -0.33
C PRO A 46 -14.76 -24.13 -1.71
N ILE A 47 -14.16 -23.33 -2.60
CA ILE A 47 -14.72 -23.05 -3.93
C ILE A 47 -14.28 -24.16 -4.90
N LYS A 48 -15.11 -25.18 -5.07
CA LYS A 48 -14.94 -26.24 -6.08
C LYS A 48 -15.11 -25.66 -7.50
N ASN A 49 -14.52 -26.33 -8.50
CA ASN A 49 -14.64 -26.01 -9.94
C ASN A 49 -13.83 -24.81 -10.45
N ARG A 50 -12.51 -24.81 -10.21
CA ARG A 50 -11.60 -23.92 -10.93
C ARG A 50 -11.06 -24.56 -12.19
N LYS A 51 -11.09 -23.80 -13.30
CA LYS A 51 -10.57 -24.27 -14.59
C LYS A 51 -9.06 -24.49 -14.56
N TYR A 52 -8.33 -23.74 -13.71
CA TYR A 52 -6.86 -23.79 -13.63
C TYR A 52 -6.38 -23.78 -12.19
N LYS A 53 -5.10 -24.20 -11.96
CA LYS A 53 -4.43 -24.13 -10.66
C LYS A 53 -4.23 -22.66 -10.23
N LEU A 54 -4.34 -22.36 -8.94
CA LEU A 54 -4.17 -21.00 -8.39
C LEU A 54 -2.82 -20.38 -8.77
N LYS A 55 -1.74 -21.17 -8.82
CA LYS A 55 -0.41 -20.74 -9.24
C LYS A 55 -0.44 -20.12 -10.65
N TYR A 56 -1.12 -20.77 -11.59
CA TYR A 56 -1.25 -20.26 -12.95
C TYR A 56 -1.94 -18.90 -12.99
N TYR A 57 -3.04 -18.74 -12.27
CA TYR A 57 -3.73 -17.45 -12.21
C TYR A 57 -2.82 -16.33 -11.67
N LEU A 58 -2.09 -16.62 -10.58
CA LEU A 58 -1.17 -15.63 -9.99
C LEU A 58 -0.04 -15.23 -10.95
N GLU A 59 0.50 -16.17 -11.73
CA GLU A 59 1.49 -15.89 -12.76
C GLU A 59 0.94 -14.96 -13.84
N GLN A 60 -0.33 -15.14 -14.25
CA GLN A 60 -0.98 -14.24 -15.20
C GLN A 60 -1.23 -12.85 -14.59
N PHE A 61 -1.60 -12.77 -13.32
CA PHE A 61 -1.76 -11.48 -12.63
C PHE A 61 -0.42 -10.72 -12.56
N GLU A 62 0.67 -11.43 -12.29
CA GLU A 62 2.02 -10.87 -12.29
C GLU A 62 2.43 -10.37 -13.68
N ASN A 63 2.13 -11.10 -14.74
CA ASN A 63 2.38 -10.66 -16.11
C ASN A 63 1.62 -9.36 -16.44
N VAL A 64 0.37 -9.24 -16.00
CA VAL A 64 -0.41 -8.00 -16.17
C VAL A 64 0.19 -6.85 -15.37
N LEU A 65 0.69 -7.11 -14.16
CA LEU A 65 1.32 -6.12 -13.32
C LEU A 65 2.63 -5.58 -13.91
N LYS A 66 3.52 -6.47 -14.35
CA LYS A 66 4.89 -6.13 -14.73
C LYS A 66 5.04 -5.68 -16.19
N ASN A 67 4.28 -6.27 -17.12
CA ASN A 67 4.55 -6.17 -18.56
C ASN A 67 3.53 -5.32 -19.33
N TYR A 68 2.84 -4.40 -18.68
CA TYR A 68 1.83 -3.53 -19.31
C TYR A 68 0.77 -4.29 -20.14
N THR A 69 0.64 -5.60 -19.89
CA THR A 69 -0.20 -6.51 -20.68
C THR A 69 -1.66 -6.18 -20.47
N LYS A 70 -2.39 -5.97 -21.56
CA LYS A 70 -3.86 -5.92 -21.49
C LYS A 70 -4.39 -7.30 -21.20
N TRP A 71 -5.48 -7.40 -20.43
CA TRP A 71 -6.10 -8.69 -20.13
C TRP A 71 -6.37 -9.55 -21.38
N ASN A 72 -6.80 -8.93 -22.49
CA ASN A 72 -7.11 -9.64 -23.74
C ASN A 72 -5.87 -10.13 -24.53
N ILE A 73 -4.67 -9.68 -24.20
CA ILE A 73 -3.43 -10.09 -24.87
C ILE A 73 -2.82 -11.35 -24.19
N ILE A 74 -3.25 -11.70 -22.99
CA ILE A 74 -2.73 -12.86 -22.26
C ILE A 74 -2.84 -14.18 -23.05
N ASN A 75 -3.71 -14.23 -24.05
CA ASN A 75 -3.95 -15.44 -24.87
C ASN A 75 -2.82 -15.79 -25.86
N ASN A 76 -1.84 -14.91 -26.09
CA ASN A 76 -0.94 -14.99 -27.26
C ASN A 76 0.43 -15.57 -26.97
N THR A 77 0.74 -16.01 -25.75
CA THR A 77 2.02 -16.64 -25.48
C THR A 77 1.94 -18.15 -25.52
N ASN A 78 2.35 -18.70 -26.69
CA ASN A 78 2.93 -20.04 -26.90
C ASN A 78 2.44 -21.21 -26.04
N ASN A 79 1.16 -21.59 -26.06
CA ASN A 79 0.83 -22.95 -25.62
C ASN A 79 -0.52 -23.45 -26.16
N LYS A 80 -0.55 -24.74 -26.49
CA LYS A 80 -1.67 -25.52 -27.03
C LYS A 80 -3.01 -25.43 -26.24
N ASN A 81 -2.99 -24.81 -25.05
CA ASN A 81 -4.17 -24.56 -24.23
C ASN A 81 -4.61 -23.11 -24.38
N LYS A 82 -5.56 -22.84 -25.25
CA LYS A 82 -6.21 -21.51 -25.41
C LYS A 82 -6.93 -21.11 -24.13
N PHE A 83 -6.25 -20.36 -23.28
CA PHE A 83 -6.88 -19.75 -22.10
C PHE A 83 -7.68 -18.54 -22.51
N HIS A 84 -8.92 -18.48 -22.08
CA HIS A 84 -9.73 -17.29 -22.36
C HIS A 84 -9.45 -16.23 -21.29
N TYR A 85 -9.00 -15.05 -21.69
CA TYR A 85 -8.63 -13.95 -20.77
C TYR A 85 -9.75 -13.59 -19.79
N LYS A 86 -11.03 -13.73 -20.17
CA LYS A 86 -12.18 -13.48 -19.26
C LYS A 86 -12.14 -14.40 -18.03
N SER A 87 -11.69 -15.65 -18.16
CA SER A 87 -11.55 -16.57 -17.02
C SER A 87 -10.50 -16.07 -16.05
N ILE A 88 -9.35 -15.57 -16.55
CA ILE A 88 -8.28 -15.01 -15.72
C ILE A 88 -8.74 -13.74 -15.03
N TYR A 89 -9.37 -12.82 -15.77
CA TYR A 89 -9.89 -11.57 -15.21
C TYR A 89 -10.99 -11.80 -14.16
N ASN A 90 -11.89 -12.75 -14.40
CA ASN A 90 -12.94 -13.09 -13.45
C ASN A 90 -12.35 -13.70 -12.16
N GLU A 91 -11.32 -14.53 -12.28
CA GLU A 91 -10.63 -15.06 -11.09
C GLU A 91 -9.90 -13.94 -10.33
N TYR A 92 -9.23 -13.02 -11.04
CA TYR A 92 -8.65 -11.82 -10.41
C TYR A 92 -9.69 -11.04 -9.60
N ARG A 93 -10.88 -10.80 -10.17
CA ARG A 93 -11.99 -10.13 -9.47
C ARG A 93 -12.48 -10.90 -8.24
N LYS A 94 -12.47 -12.24 -8.28
CA LYS A 94 -12.78 -13.06 -7.09
C LYS A 94 -11.72 -12.84 -6.00
N TRP A 95 -10.45 -12.83 -6.36
CA TRP A 95 -9.39 -12.57 -5.38
C TRP A 95 -9.49 -11.18 -4.77
N ILE A 96 -9.87 -10.18 -5.57
CA ILE A 96 -10.15 -8.83 -5.07
C ILE A 96 -11.36 -8.83 -4.14
N LYS A 97 -12.46 -9.50 -4.51
CA LYS A 97 -13.67 -9.59 -3.67
C LYS A 97 -13.37 -10.21 -2.28
N HIS A 98 -12.45 -11.15 -2.23
CA HIS A 98 -12.02 -11.81 -0.99
C HIS A 98 -10.79 -11.17 -0.34
N ASN A 99 -10.39 -9.98 -0.76
CA ASN A 99 -9.26 -9.20 -0.23
C ASN A 99 -7.93 -9.98 -0.11
N ILE A 100 -7.72 -10.99 -0.97
CA ILE A 100 -6.59 -11.93 -0.84
C ILE A 100 -5.24 -11.19 -0.80
N PHE A 101 -5.04 -10.20 -1.68
CA PHE A 101 -3.77 -9.47 -1.76
C PHE A 101 -3.54 -8.59 -0.52
N GLU A 102 -4.57 -7.92 -0.04
CA GLU A 102 -4.54 -7.12 1.17
C GLU A 102 -4.25 -7.98 2.40
N ILE A 103 -5.01 -9.07 2.58
CA ILE A 103 -4.81 -10.02 3.67
C ILE A 103 -3.38 -10.59 3.63
N SER A 104 -2.88 -10.95 2.44
CA SER A 104 -1.52 -11.47 2.27
C SER A 104 -0.46 -10.46 2.70
N PHE A 105 -0.64 -9.19 2.31
CA PHE A 105 0.26 -8.11 2.68
C PHE A 105 0.23 -7.84 4.19
N ASN A 106 -0.96 -7.62 4.74
CA ASN A 106 -1.13 -7.28 6.15
C ASN A 106 -0.63 -8.40 7.07
N TYR A 107 -0.94 -9.65 6.71
CA TYR A 107 -0.46 -10.80 7.46
C TYR A 107 1.06 -10.93 7.38
N PHE A 108 1.66 -10.77 6.20
CA PHE A 108 3.12 -10.81 6.02
C PHE A 108 3.82 -9.75 6.87
N ILE A 109 3.32 -8.51 6.84
CA ILE A 109 3.87 -7.42 7.66
C ILE A 109 3.72 -7.72 9.14
N LYS A 110 2.53 -8.19 9.58
CA LYS A 110 2.24 -8.53 10.99
C LYS A 110 3.17 -9.60 11.53
N GLU A 111 3.44 -10.65 10.75
CA GLU A 111 4.31 -11.73 11.19
C GLU A 111 5.80 -11.37 11.21
N ASN A 112 6.20 -10.43 10.38
CA ASN A 112 7.63 -10.13 10.18
C ASN A 112 8.04 -8.72 10.67
N TYR A 113 7.14 -7.95 11.29
CA TYR A 113 7.38 -6.53 11.59
C TYR A 113 8.63 -6.31 12.47
N VAL A 114 8.90 -7.17 13.43
CA VAL A 114 10.07 -7.04 14.32
C VAL A 114 11.36 -7.07 13.52
N LYS A 115 11.49 -8.05 12.61
CA LYS A 115 12.65 -8.20 11.73
C LYS A 115 12.71 -7.10 10.67
N LEU A 116 11.59 -6.82 10.00
CA LEU A 116 11.52 -5.87 8.91
C LEU A 116 11.84 -4.43 9.34
N PHE A 117 11.45 -4.07 10.55
CA PHE A 117 11.60 -2.71 11.06
C PHE A 117 12.70 -2.60 12.13
N LYS A 118 13.45 -3.67 12.40
CA LYS A 118 14.56 -3.71 13.38
C LYS A 118 14.17 -3.10 14.74
N ILE A 119 12.97 -3.39 15.20
CA ILE A 119 12.38 -2.73 16.37
C ILE A 119 13.15 -3.06 17.66
N MET A 120 13.78 -4.22 17.72
CA MET A 120 14.58 -4.64 18.89
C MET A 120 15.84 -3.77 19.09
N ASP A 121 16.39 -3.22 18.01
CA ASP A 121 17.67 -2.53 18.02
C ASP A 121 17.54 -1.01 18.12
N ASN A 122 16.33 -0.47 17.92
CA ASN A 122 16.11 0.97 17.80
C ASN A 122 15.10 1.49 18.82
N SER A 123 15.49 2.53 19.57
CA SER A 123 14.59 3.33 20.41
C SER A 123 13.68 4.27 19.60
N ASN A 124 14.00 4.50 18.32
CA ASN A 124 13.27 5.42 17.43
C ASN A 124 12.73 4.67 16.22
N PHE A 125 11.42 4.80 15.98
CA PHE A 125 10.75 4.25 14.83
C PHE A 125 10.44 5.37 13.84
N ASN A 126 11.30 5.51 12.83
CA ASN A 126 11.21 6.58 11.84
C ASN A 126 10.40 6.13 10.63
N LEU A 127 9.31 6.84 10.38
CA LEU A 127 8.38 6.62 9.29
C LEU A 127 8.39 7.82 8.34
N PHE A 128 8.31 7.55 7.06
CA PHE A 128 8.21 8.56 6.02
C PHE A 128 6.83 8.48 5.37
N VAL A 129 6.18 9.63 5.24
CA VAL A 129 4.90 9.77 4.56
C VAL A 129 5.01 10.72 3.39
N ASP A 130 4.45 10.33 2.26
CA ASP A 130 4.35 11.20 1.08
C ASP A 130 3.25 10.71 0.14
N VAL A 131 2.86 11.56 -0.82
CA VAL A 131 1.89 11.26 -1.86
C VAL A 131 2.56 11.30 -3.22
N SER A 132 2.37 10.25 -4.02
CA SER A 132 2.80 10.27 -5.41
C SER A 132 1.61 10.21 -6.36
N LYS A 133 1.71 10.98 -7.43
CA LYS A 133 0.71 11.06 -8.51
C LYS A 133 1.03 10.00 -9.56
N PHE A 134 0.06 9.12 -9.84
CA PHE A 134 0.14 8.10 -10.88
C PHE A 134 -0.79 8.47 -12.03
N SER A 135 -0.35 8.28 -13.28
CA SER A 135 -1.18 8.55 -14.45
C SER A 135 -2.43 7.68 -14.45
N ASN A 136 -3.58 8.26 -14.78
CA ASN A 136 -4.84 7.54 -14.86
C ASN A 136 -5.41 7.63 -16.28
N LYS A 137 -5.50 6.49 -16.95
CA LYS A 137 -6.01 6.43 -18.33
C LYS A 137 -7.50 6.07 -18.39
N TYR A 138 -7.95 5.12 -17.58
CA TYR A 138 -9.31 4.56 -17.66
C TYR A 138 -10.06 4.48 -16.33
N GLY A 139 -9.41 4.83 -15.21
CA GLY A 139 -10.08 4.86 -13.92
C GLY A 139 -11.15 5.96 -13.88
N ASN A 140 -12.31 5.65 -13.31
CA ASN A 140 -13.43 6.57 -13.11
C ASN A 140 -13.69 6.90 -11.64
N GLU A 141 -13.02 6.21 -10.73
CA GLU A 141 -13.07 6.42 -9.28
C GLU A 141 -11.71 6.95 -8.80
N TYR A 142 -11.69 7.82 -7.79
CA TYR A 142 -10.45 8.36 -7.21
C TYR A 142 -9.55 9.02 -8.27
N VAL A 143 -10.15 9.93 -9.03
CA VAL A 143 -9.52 10.61 -10.16
C VAL A 143 -9.42 12.08 -9.87
N PHE A 144 -8.23 12.63 -10.05
CA PHE A 144 -7.97 14.06 -9.95
C PHE A 144 -7.57 14.61 -11.32
N LYS A 145 -8.01 15.81 -11.63
CA LYS A 145 -7.50 16.55 -12.78
C LYS A 145 -6.24 17.30 -12.36
N ASN A 146 -5.11 16.95 -12.95
CA ASN A 146 -3.88 17.70 -12.75
C ASN A 146 -3.88 18.93 -13.66
N ASN A 147 -4.29 20.07 -13.12
CA ASN A 147 -4.39 21.32 -13.87
C ASN A 147 -3.03 22.01 -14.06
N GLU A 148 -1.99 21.62 -13.29
CA GLU A 148 -0.75 22.38 -13.21
C GLU A 148 0.29 22.00 -14.29
N TYR A 149 0.36 20.73 -14.73
CA TYR A 149 1.44 20.32 -15.62
C TYR A 149 1.05 19.59 -16.90
N MET A 150 -0.08 18.87 -16.95
CA MET A 150 -0.35 18.03 -18.12
C MET A 150 -1.83 17.88 -18.54
N LYS A 151 -2.79 18.53 -17.92
CA LYS A 151 -4.24 18.31 -18.16
C LYS A 151 -4.66 16.82 -18.13
N LYS A 152 -3.86 15.94 -17.49
CA LYS A 152 -4.07 14.50 -17.43
C LYS A 152 -4.75 14.10 -16.13
N ASN A 153 -5.59 13.10 -16.22
CA ASN A 153 -6.16 12.47 -15.02
C ASN A 153 -5.06 11.72 -14.27
N ILE A 154 -5.08 11.86 -12.95
CA ILE A 154 -4.15 11.19 -12.04
C ILE A 154 -4.90 10.44 -10.94
N THR A 155 -4.24 9.46 -10.35
CA THR A 155 -4.65 8.78 -9.12
C THR A 155 -3.54 8.99 -8.09
N PRO A 156 -3.75 9.79 -7.03
CA PRO A 156 -2.74 10.00 -6.01
C PRO A 156 -2.77 8.85 -5.00
N ILE A 157 -1.58 8.37 -4.65
CA ILE A 157 -1.38 7.29 -3.68
C ILE A 157 -0.50 7.83 -2.56
N MET A 158 -1.02 7.79 -1.33
CA MET A 158 -0.28 8.08 -0.11
C MET A 158 0.29 6.78 0.46
N VAL A 159 1.55 6.80 0.87
CA VAL A 159 2.23 5.64 1.46
C VAL A 159 2.92 6.05 2.74
N ILE A 160 2.95 5.15 3.72
CA ILE A 160 3.88 5.21 4.85
C ILE A 160 4.91 4.08 4.67
N CYS A 161 6.20 4.42 4.73
CA CYS A 161 7.28 3.44 4.73
C CYS A 161 8.33 3.77 5.81
N ASN A 162 9.19 2.79 6.13
CA ASN A 162 10.34 2.99 7.03
C ASN A 162 11.59 3.48 6.28
N GLU A 163 12.72 3.63 7.01
CA GLU A 163 14.03 4.01 6.45
C GLU A 163 14.58 3.02 5.42
N ASP A 164 14.22 1.74 5.52
CA ASP A 164 14.63 0.70 4.56
C ASP A 164 13.69 0.63 3.35
N LYS A 165 12.79 1.59 3.19
CA LYS A 165 11.79 1.68 2.11
C LYS A 165 10.81 0.50 2.12
N ILE A 166 10.53 -0.06 3.31
CA ILE A 166 9.53 -1.09 3.50
C ILE A 166 8.19 -0.41 3.77
N PRO A 167 7.17 -0.61 2.94
CA PRO A 167 5.87 0.02 3.15
C PRO A 167 5.12 -0.65 4.31
N LEU A 168 4.44 0.17 5.10
CA LEU A 168 3.56 -0.29 6.16
C LEU A 168 2.10 -0.36 5.70
N CYS A 169 1.69 0.67 4.99
CA CYS A 169 0.31 0.81 4.49
C CYS A 169 0.27 1.84 3.36
N PHE A 170 -0.85 1.85 2.63
CA PHE A 170 -1.13 2.88 1.64
C PHE A 170 -2.61 3.28 1.63
N SER A 171 -2.92 4.41 1.05
CA SER A 171 -4.27 4.85 0.73
C SER A 171 -4.30 5.53 -0.63
N VAL A 172 -5.38 5.31 -1.37
CA VAL A 172 -5.66 6.09 -2.58
C VAL A 172 -6.55 7.25 -2.18
N LEU A 173 -6.12 8.46 -2.49
CA LEU A 173 -6.84 9.67 -2.11
C LEU A 173 -8.06 9.88 -3.01
N ASN A 174 -9.13 10.46 -2.47
CA ASN A 174 -10.36 10.76 -3.19
C ASN A 174 -10.71 12.24 -3.07
N GLU A 175 -11.25 12.82 -4.14
CA GLU A 175 -11.77 14.20 -4.15
C GLU A 175 -13.12 14.37 -3.42
N SER A 176 -13.71 13.31 -2.88
CA SER A 176 -15.13 13.24 -2.51
C SER A 176 -15.60 14.18 -1.39
N ASN A 177 -14.80 15.15 -0.97
CA ASN A 177 -15.25 16.22 -0.08
C ASN A 177 -15.16 17.59 -0.76
N LYS A 178 -15.89 17.76 -1.87
CA LYS A 178 -16.23 19.11 -2.36
C LYS A 178 -17.25 19.75 -1.42
N SER A 179 -16.87 20.09 -0.21
CA SER A 179 -17.58 21.12 0.54
C SER A 179 -17.29 22.47 -0.14
N ASN A 180 -18.34 23.19 -0.47
CA ASN A 180 -18.36 24.51 -1.07
C ASN A 180 -17.42 25.52 -0.36
N ILE A 181 -16.19 25.62 -0.80
CA ILE A 181 -15.27 26.66 -0.33
C ILE A 181 -14.54 27.25 -1.53
N ASN A 182 -14.80 28.54 -1.76
CA ASN A 182 -14.28 29.34 -2.87
C ASN A 182 -12.79 29.69 -2.82
N ASN A 183 -11.97 29.04 -1.98
CA ASN A 183 -10.53 29.32 -1.84
C ASN A 183 -9.68 28.21 -2.46
N LYS A 184 -9.29 28.42 -3.72
CA LYS A 184 -8.57 27.44 -4.58
C LYS A 184 -7.14 27.10 -4.18
N LYS A 185 -6.43 27.86 -3.35
CA LYS A 185 -4.97 27.68 -3.12
C LYS A 185 -4.55 26.79 -1.96
N ASN A 186 -5.39 26.56 -0.93
CA ASN A 186 -5.01 25.78 0.26
C ASN A 186 -5.65 24.38 0.34
N LYS A 187 -6.38 23.97 -0.66
CA LYS A 187 -7.31 22.84 -0.64
C LYS A 187 -6.63 21.45 -0.63
N TYR A 188 -5.42 21.34 -1.14
CA TYR A 188 -4.70 20.05 -1.22
C TYR A 188 -4.08 19.64 0.13
N HIS A 189 -3.52 20.57 0.88
CA HIS A 189 -2.75 20.29 2.10
C HIS A 189 -3.63 19.89 3.30
N GLU A 190 -4.79 20.51 3.48
CA GLU A 190 -5.73 20.09 4.55
C GLU A 190 -6.29 18.69 4.33
N HIS A 191 -6.41 18.27 3.06
CA HIS A 191 -6.86 16.92 2.72
C HIS A 191 -5.82 15.84 3.04
N GLU A 192 -4.55 16.09 2.79
CA GLU A 192 -3.49 15.10 3.02
C GLU A 192 -3.37 14.73 4.51
N ILE A 193 -3.44 15.71 5.41
CA ILE A 193 -3.35 15.48 6.86
C ILE A 193 -4.51 14.60 7.37
N LYS A 194 -5.75 14.87 6.93
CA LYS A 194 -6.91 14.05 7.32
C LYS A 194 -6.73 12.59 6.90
N HIS A 195 -6.15 12.36 5.72
CA HIS A 195 -5.87 11.02 5.24
C HIS A 195 -4.73 10.32 5.99
N VAL A 196 -3.81 11.05 6.62
CA VAL A 196 -2.76 10.44 7.45
C VAL A 196 -3.37 9.67 8.62
N ASN A 197 -4.38 10.23 9.31
CA ASN A 197 -5.06 9.53 10.41
C ASN A 197 -5.72 8.22 9.98
N GLU A 198 -6.40 8.24 8.82
CA GLU A 198 -7.00 7.04 8.25
C GLU A 198 -5.95 6.03 7.81
N LEU A 199 -4.82 6.51 7.30
CA LEU A 199 -3.73 5.67 6.85
C LEU A 199 -3.02 4.97 8.03
N ILE A 200 -2.80 5.69 9.12
CA ILE A 200 -2.21 5.15 10.35
C ILE A 200 -3.04 3.98 10.90
N LYS A 201 -4.36 4.08 10.86
CA LYS A 201 -5.27 3.00 11.33
C LYS A 201 -5.14 1.71 10.50
N LYS A 202 -4.60 1.79 9.28
CA LYS A 202 -4.36 0.63 8.41
C LYS A 202 -3.06 -0.11 8.70
N ILE A 203 -2.23 0.36 9.64
CA ILE A 203 -1.00 -0.33 10.01
C ILE A 203 -1.36 -1.67 10.69
N PRO A 204 -0.92 -2.82 10.15
CA PRO A 204 -1.46 -4.14 10.53
C PRO A 204 -0.86 -4.74 11.79
N PHE A 205 -0.08 -3.99 12.59
CA PHE A 205 0.56 -4.48 13.81
C PHE A 205 0.60 -3.40 14.88
N ASN A 206 0.92 -3.81 16.12
CA ASN A 206 1.11 -2.90 17.24
C ASN A 206 2.47 -3.16 17.90
N ILE A 207 3.19 -2.09 18.27
CA ILE A 207 4.47 -2.19 18.99
C ILE A 207 4.18 -2.13 20.49
N LYS A 208 4.42 -3.25 21.17
CA LYS A 208 4.21 -3.36 22.63
C LYS A 208 5.33 -2.75 23.47
N GLN A 209 6.49 -2.47 22.88
CA GLN A 209 7.63 -1.89 23.60
C GLN A 209 7.30 -0.49 24.15
N LYS A 210 7.54 -0.27 25.46
CA LYS A 210 7.21 1.00 26.12
C LYS A 210 8.08 2.18 25.68
N ASN A 211 9.33 1.95 25.31
CA ASN A 211 10.34 3.00 25.11
C ASN A 211 10.66 3.31 23.63
N VAL A 212 9.75 3.04 22.71
CA VAL A 212 9.93 3.39 21.30
C VAL A 212 9.30 4.74 20.99
N ASN A 213 10.08 5.69 20.51
CA ASN A 213 9.60 6.95 19.99
C ASN A 213 9.18 6.78 18.52
N VAL A 214 8.04 7.33 18.13
CA VAL A 214 7.56 7.26 16.75
C VAL A 214 7.68 8.63 16.10
N ASN A 215 8.50 8.71 15.06
CA ASN A 215 8.64 9.92 14.25
C ASN A 215 7.96 9.70 12.89
N LEU A 216 7.19 10.68 12.45
CA LEU A 216 6.60 10.73 11.11
C LEU A 216 7.19 11.89 10.32
N ILE A 217 7.97 11.57 9.31
CA ILE A 217 8.71 12.53 8.49
C ILE A 217 7.93 12.77 7.20
N GLY A 218 7.58 14.03 6.93
CA GLY A 218 6.85 14.44 5.73
C GLY A 218 7.34 15.75 5.14
N ASP A 219 6.68 16.20 4.09
CA ASP A 219 6.94 17.51 3.51
C ASP A 219 6.29 18.65 4.32
N LYS A 220 6.39 19.90 3.84
CA LYS A 220 5.78 21.07 4.50
C LYS A 220 4.24 21.02 4.52
N GLY A 221 3.62 20.20 3.70
CA GLY A 221 2.18 20.01 3.67
C GLY A 221 1.64 19.27 4.90
N TYR A 222 2.50 18.53 5.61
CA TYR A 222 2.12 17.79 6.82
C TYR A 222 2.26 18.60 8.11
N ILE A 223 2.51 19.91 8.06
CA ILE A 223 2.54 20.77 9.24
C ILE A 223 1.11 20.89 9.79
N THR A 224 0.92 20.44 11.03
CA THR A 224 -0.37 20.44 11.71
C THR A 224 -0.19 20.64 13.21
N ASN A 225 -1.25 21.11 13.87
CA ASN A 225 -1.37 21.12 15.33
C ASN A 225 -2.09 19.86 15.85
N GLU A 226 -2.59 19.00 14.95
CA GLU A 226 -3.23 17.75 15.35
C GLU A 226 -2.21 16.77 15.94
N LYS A 227 -2.61 16.10 17.01
CA LYS A 227 -1.82 15.04 17.63
C LYS A 227 -2.22 13.69 17.06
N PHE A 228 -1.26 13.00 16.48
CA PHE A 228 -1.47 11.65 15.96
C PHE A 228 -0.93 10.62 16.96
N LYS A 229 -1.57 9.46 16.97
CA LYS A 229 -1.09 8.31 17.74
C LYS A 229 -0.88 7.13 16.79
N ILE A 230 0.32 6.56 16.84
CA ILE A 230 0.64 5.27 16.23
C ILE A 230 1.03 4.34 17.36
N PHE A 231 0.46 3.13 17.40
CA PHE A 231 0.73 2.15 18.47
C PHE A 231 0.45 2.69 19.88
N ASN A 232 -0.62 3.49 20.04
CA ASN A 232 -0.97 4.19 21.27
C ASN A 232 0.12 5.18 21.79
N LYS A 233 1.08 5.53 20.96
CA LYS A 233 2.16 6.50 21.25
C LYS A 233 1.93 7.77 20.48
N GLU A 234 2.21 8.92 21.13
CA GLU A 234 2.20 10.21 20.44
C GLU A 234 3.29 10.23 19.37
N VAL A 235 2.92 10.66 18.17
CA VAL A 235 3.80 10.72 17.01
C VAL A 235 4.41 12.10 16.92
N LYS A 236 5.73 12.17 16.88
CA LYS A 236 6.44 13.41 16.56
C LYS A 236 6.44 13.62 15.05
N ILE A 237 5.78 14.68 14.59
CA ILE A 237 5.80 15.05 13.17
C ILE A 237 7.01 15.92 12.89
N ILE A 238 7.84 15.51 11.94
CA ILE A 238 9.06 16.22 11.52
C ILE A 238 8.89 16.68 10.07
N THR A 239 8.87 18.00 9.87
CA THR A 239 8.72 18.63 8.56
C THR A 239 9.72 19.77 8.38
N PRO A 240 10.08 20.10 7.12
CA PRO A 240 10.89 21.29 6.87
C PRO A 240 10.22 22.56 7.38
N LEU A 241 11.00 23.49 7.93
CA LEU A 241 10.48 24.76 8.43
C LEU A 241 9.91 25.62 7.27
N ARG A 242 8.82 26.34 7.55
CA ARG A 242 8.35 27.40 6.63
C ARG A 242 9.24 28.62 6.80
N LYS A 243 9.53 29.32 5.70
CA LYS A 243 10.38 30.54 5.68
C LYS A 243 9.93 31.60 6.70
N ASN A 244 8.64 31.65 6.98
CA ASN A 244 8.04 32.65 7.90
C ASN A 244 8.03 32.22 9.38
N ASN A 245 8.55 31.02 9.71
CA ASN A 245 8.51 30.51 11.08
C ASN A 245 9.85 30.77 11.78
N LYS A 246 10.09 32.01 12.22
CA LYS A 246 11.35 32.46 12.84
C LYS A 246 11.59 31.85 14.24
N ASN A 247 10.55 31.31 14.90
CA ASN A 247 10.61 30.87 16.30
C ASN A 247 10.82 29.36 16.49
N LYS A 248 11.03 28.60 15.42
CA LYS A 248 11.31 27.15 15.50
C LYS A 248 12.66 26.84 14.88
N SER A 249 13.51 26.13 15.61
CA SER A 249 14.74 25.53 15.10
C SER A 249 14.57 24.01 15.06
N LEU A 250 15.18 23.38 14.09
CA LEU A 250 15.32 21.92 14.02
C LEU A 250 16.63 21.52 14.66
N ASN A 251 16.62 20.44 15.42
CA ASN A 251 17.87 19.87 15.92
C ASN A 251 18.57 19.04 14.83
N ASP A 252 19.83 18.67 15.04
CA ASP A 252 20.66 17.95 14.06
C ASP A 252 20.07 16.60 13.66
N ASN A 253 19.43 15.90 14.61
CA ASN A 253 18.74 14.63 14.34
C ASN A 253 17.56 14.83 13.39
N GLU A 254 16.74 15.85 13.60
CA GLU A 254 15.61 16.18 12.74
C GLU A 254 16.07 16.59 11.34
N ILE A 255 17.15 17.35 11.24
CA ILE A 255 17.77 17.73 9.96
C ILE A 255 18.26 16.46 9.24
N SER A 256 18.91 15.55 9.95
CA SER A 256 19.37 14.27 9.40
C SER A 256 18.20 13.43 8.88
N LEU A 257 17.11 13.33 9.62
CA LEU A 257 15.89 12.61 9.20
C LEU A 257 15.24 13.24 7.98
N LEU A 258 15.16 14.57 7.90
CA LEU A 258 14.63 15.27 6.73
C LEU A 258 15.48 15.02 5.48
N LYS A 259 16.80 14.93 5.60
CA LYS A 259 17.67 14.54 4.48
C LYS A 259 17.37 13.14 3.97
N LYS A 260 16.90 12.23 4.83
CA LYS A 260 16.53 10.86 4.45
C LYS A 260 15.15 10.76 3.75
N ARG A 261 14.38 11.85 3.64
CA ARG A 261 13.05 11.84 3.00
C ARG A 261 13.06 11.34 1.55
N HIS A 262 14.17 11.52 0.82
CA HIS A 262 14.34 10.96 -0.52
C HIS A 262 14.09 9.43 -0.60
N LYS A 263 14.11 8.72 0.53
CA LYS A 263 13.87 7.27 0.57
C LYS A 263 12.44 6.91 0.18
N ILE A 264 11.44 7.72 0.55
CA ILE A 264 10.06 7.49 0.11
C ILE A 264 9.87 7.87 -1.36
N GLU A 265 10.57 8.90 -1.85
CA GLU A 265 10.57 9.27 -3.27
C GLU A 265 11.15 8.12 -4.12
N ASN A 266 12.26 7.52 -3.66
CA ASN A 266 12.84 6.33 -4.28
C ASN A 266 11.87 5.13 -4.23
N TYR A 267 11.12 4.97 -3.13
CA TYR A 267 10.12 3.92 -3.04
C TYR A 267 9.03 4.09 -4.11
N PHE A 268 8.54 5.30 -4.33
CA PHE A 268 7.59 5.57 -5.40
C PHE A 268 8.18 5.32 -6.79
N SER A 269 9.47 5.61 -7.02
CA SER A 269 10.15 5.26 -8.26
C SER A 269 10.11 3.75 -8.50
N TYR A 270 10.34 2.92 -7.46
CA TYR A 270 10.23 1.47 -7.60
C TYR A 270 8.80 1.01 -7.91
N LEU A 271 7.77 1.63 -7.30
CA LEU A 271 6.39 1.34 -7.64
C LEU A 271 6.06 1.71 -9.10
N LYS A 272 6.61 2.79 -9.60
CA LYS A 272 6.40 3.23 -11.00
C LYS A 272 7.09 2.33 -12.03
N ASN A 273 8.03 1.47 -11.63
CA ASN A 273 8.61 0.45 -12.50
C ASN A 273 7.62 -0.69 -12.84
N TYR A 274 6.50 -0.78 -12.13
CA TYR A 274 5.43 -1.67 -12.52
C TYR A 274 4.51 -0.95 -13.50
N ASP A 275 4.54 -1.34 -14.77
CA ASP A 275 3.80 -0.68 -15.85
C ASP A 275 2.31 -0.50 -15.55
N ARG A 276 1.70 -1.50 -14.89
CA ARG A 276 0.29 -1.43 -14.52
C ARG A 276 -0.02 -0.38 -13.47
N LEU A 277 0.95 -0.07 -12.60
CA LEU A 277 0.83 0.98 -11.60
C LEU A 277 1.16 2.34 -12.18
N ASN A 278 2.23 2.45 -12.95
CA ASN A 278 2.67 3.72 -13.52
C ASN A 278 1.55 4.42 -14.32
N VAL A 279 0.78 3.62 -15.07
CA VAL A 279 -0.42 4.11 -15.77
C VAL A 279 -1.61 3.25 -15.37
N ARG A 280 -2.47 3.78 -14.51
CA ARG A 280 -3.70 3.11 -14.09
C ARG A 280 -4.63 2.87 -15.28
N LYS A 281 -4.92 1.61 -15.55
CA LYS A 281 -5.89 1.18 -16.56
C LYS A 281 -7.16 0.56 -15.95
N ASP A 282 -7.14 0.31 -14.66
CA ASP A 282 -8.26 -0.31 -13.96
C ASP A 282 -9.34 0.72 -13.68
N ARG A 283 -10.55 0.46 -14.19
CA ARG A 283 -11.71 1.34 -13.94
C ARG A 283 -12.05 1.39 -12.46
N LYS A 284 -12.15 0.22 -11.81
CA LYS A 284 -12.46 0.09 -10.38
C LYS A 284 -11.19 0.23 -9.54
N ILE A 285 -11.28 1.02 -8.48
CA ILE A 285 -10.16 1.28 -7.60
C ILE A 285 -9.66 0.01 -6.89
N ASN A 286 -10.58 -0.86 -6.46
CA ASN A 286 -10.22 -2.10 -5.76
C ASN A 286 -9.33 -3.02 -6.62
N ASN A 287 -9.59 -3.08 -7.94
CA ASN A 287 -8.72 -3.84 -8.85
C ASN A 287 -7.31 -3.23 -8.90
N TYR A 288 -7.21 -1.91 -8.89
CA TYR A 288 -5.92 -1.23 -8.86
C TYR A 288 -5.19 -1.45 -7.53
N CYS A 289 -5.90 -1.37 -6.40
CA CYS A 289 -5.35 -1.64 -5.06
C CYS A 289 -4.76 -3.06 -4.96
N GLY A 290 -5.40 -4.07 -5.56
CA GLY A 290 -4.85 -5.43 -5.60
C GLY A 290 -3.48 -5.49 -6.24
N PHE A 291 -3.25 -4.75 -7.33
CA PHE A 291 -1.93 -4.64 -7.95
C PHE A 291 -0.93 -3.87 -7.08
N ILE A 292 -1.38 -2.85 -6.34
CA ILE A 292 -0.51 -2.13 -5.40
C ILE A 292 -0.03 -3.10 -4.31
N TYR A 293 -0.91 -3.87 -3.66
CA TYR A 293 -0.52 -4.86 -2.65
C TYR A 293 0.45 -5.91 -3.19
N MET A 294 0.21 -6.43 -4.41
CA MET A 294 1.12 -7.37 -5.06
C MET A 294 2.51 -6.77 -5.27
N SER A 295 2.59 -5.54 -5.76
CA SER A 295 3.86 -4.86 -6.01
C SER A 295 4.61 -4.54 -4.71
N MET A 296 3.89 -4.15 -3.65
CA MET A 296 4.44 -3.92 -2.33
C MET A 296 5.11 -5.19 -1.79
N LEU A 297 4.43 -6.33 -1.87
CA LEU A 297 5.01 -7.62 -1.48
C LEU A 297 6.23 -7.96 -2.34
N ASP A 298 6.14 -7.87 -3.68
CA ASP A 298 7.27 -8.15 -4.58
C ASP A 298 8.50 -7.28 -4.25
N LEU A 299 8.30 -5.99 -3.96
CA LEU A 299 9.37 -5.08 -3.58
C LEU A 299 10.01 -5.42 -2.24
N ILE A 300 9.23 -5.81 -1.24
CA ILE A 300 9.77 -6.23 0.06
C ILE A 300 10.65 -7.47 -0.15
N PHE A 301 10.14 -8.47 -0.86
CA PHE A 301 10.90 -9.70 -1.11
C PHE A 301 12.17 -9.48 -1.92
N LYS A 302 12.18 -8.55 -2.86
CA LYS A 302 13.38 -8.17 -3.61
C LYS A 302 14.44 -7.46 -2.78
N LYS A 303 14.03 -6.74 -1.71
CA LYS A 303 14.95 -5.91 -0.90
C LYS A 303 15.44 -6.60 0.36
N VAL A 304 14.61 -7.45 0.96
CA VAL A 304 14.88 -8.03 2.28
C VAL A 304 15.50 -9.42 2.16
N ILE A 305 15.32 -10.09 1.01
CA ILE A 305 15.73 -11.47 0.80
C ILE A 305 16.93 -11.58 -0.15
N LEU A 306 17.22 -10.49 -0.87
CA LEU A 306 18.46 -10.31 -1.62
C LEU A 306 19.51 -9.59 -0.76
#